data_fe79a7b3997e2e12860125ff04ac8280
#
_entry.id   fe79a7b3997e2e12860125ff04ac8280
#
_cell.length_a   1.000
_cell.length_b   1.000
_cell.length_c   1.000
_cell.angle_alpha   90.00
_cell.angle_beta   90.00
_cell.angle_gamma   90.00
#
_symmetry.space_group_name_H-M   'P 1'
#
loop_
_entity.id
_entity.type
_entity.pdbx_description
1 polymer ?
#
loop_
_entity_poly.entity_id
_entity_poly.type
_entity_poly.pdbx_seq_one_letter_code
_entity_poly.pdbx_strand_id
1 'polypeptide(L)'
;MRVAIVAGSDAGHAFPAFALAERFRSAGDTPVVFTSLAWSEAARRRGIDIADLPGLRAEDSDDDSDAGAKLSARAARMAQQLVGPLRAAGSQLVISDVITVGGGWAAQLCGLPWIELSPHPLYRPSRGLPPIGSGLEPGRGVGGRLRDTLMRAATASSIRQGVRQRDAARRTIGLGDVDAEPAARLIATLPGLEVPRPDWPTDAHLVGPLVWEPTDDHFTVPPGDHPLVVVAPSTAQTGAADMLGEALEALSPDTLGRTVRVVVSGLRDPDGADLARFRGELITAGPGRQDEVLAHADLLICGSGHGILAKAMLATVPVVAVPGGGDQWELAARIRRAGAGQAVRPVTADAVADAVRAVLDDPAHARAAGAIGESVTDVVDPVAVAHRVLAASPRLDPCV
;
A
#
# COMPACT_ATOMS: atom_id res chain seq x y z
N MET A 1 -5.00 21.97 -13.22
CA MET A 1 -6.26 21.78 -12.43
C MET A 1 -6.01 21.85 -10.95
N ARG A 2 -7.06 22.06 -10.12
CA ARG A 2 -7.00 21.89 -8.66
C ARG A 2 -7.52 20.51 -8.29
N VAL A 3 -6.69 19.68 -7.68
CA VAL A 3 -7.04 18.30 -7.34
C VAL A 3 -6.93 18.07 -5.84
N ALA A 4 -7.99 17.52 -5.24
CA ALA A 4 -7.97 17.06 -3.86
C ALA A 4 -7.63 15.56 -3.84
N ILE A 5 -6.62 15.17 -3.07
CA ILE A 5 -6.22 13.77 -2.86
C ILE A 5 -6.56 13.44 -1.41
N VAL A 6 -7.44 12.47 -1.20
CA VAL A 6 -7.93 12.06 0.13
C VAL A 6 -7.36 10.70 0.46
N ALA A 7 -6.55 10.60 1.52
CA ALA A 7 -5.82 9.38 1.86
C ALA A 7 -5.83 9.09 3.36
N GLY A 8 -5.72 7.82 3.73
CA GLY A 8 -5.58 7.38 5.11
C GLY A 8 -4.33 7.94 5.80
N SER A 9 -4.31 7.85 7.13
CA SER A 9 -3.23 8.38 7.97
C SER A 9 -1.94 7.56 7.92
N ASP A 10 -2.04 6.28 7.60
CA ASP A 10 -0.90 5.37 7.63
C ASP A 10 0.03 5.59 6.43
N ALA A 11 1.33 5.34 6.63
CA ALA A 11 2.35 5.49 5.58
C ALA A 11 1.99 4.77 4.27
N GLY A 12 1.37 3.58 4.35
CA GLY A 12 0.95 2.80 3.18
C GLY A 12 -0.08 3.50 2.30
N HIS A 13 -0.81 4.49 2.81
CA HIS A 13 -1.85 5.25 2.11
C HIS A 13 -1.44 6.72 1.88
N ALA A 14 -0.81 7.36 2.87
CA ALA A 14 -0.37 8.74 2.77
C ALA A 14 0.78 8.92 1.76
N PHE A 15 1.77 8.03 1.75
CA PHE A 15 2.93 8.16 0.86
C PHE A 15 2.59 8.03 -0.62
N PRO A 16 1.75 7.08 -1.06
CA PRO A 16 1.24 7.07 -2.42
C PRO A 16 0.50 8.35 -2.82
N ALA A 17 -0.27 8.96 -1.90
CA ALA A 17 -0.94 10.23 -2.13
C ALA A 17 0.06 11.38 -2.31
N PHE A 18 1.14 11.43 -1.53
CA PHE A 18 2.20 12.42 -1.68
C PHE A 18 2.98 12.24 -2.99
N ALA A 19 3.34 11.00 -3.35
CA ALA A 19 3.96 10.72 -4.64
C ALA A 19 3.09 11.16 -5.82
N LEU A 20 1.79 10.93 -5.73
CA LEU A 20 0.83 11.39 -6.74
C LEU A 20 0.74 12.92 -6.79
N ALA A 21 0.73 13.58 -5.62
CA ALA A 21 0.75 15.04 -5.55
C ALA A 21 2.01 15.65 -6.18
N GLU A 22 3.19 15.04 -5.99
CA GLU A 22 4.42 15.49 -6.68
C GLU A 22 4.29 15.39 -8.19
N ARG A 23 3.69 14.30 -8.73
CA ARG A 23 3.44 14.15 -10.17
C ARG A 23 2.50 15.24 -10.71
N PHE A 24 1.40 15.52 -9.99
CA PHE A 24 0.50 16.62 -10.37
C PHE A 24 1.19 17.99 -10.38
N ARG A 25 1.96 18.28 -9.34
CA ARG A 25 2.75 19.53 -9.29
C ARG A 25 3.73 19.64 -10.46
N SER A 26 4.43 18.57 -10.76
CA SER A 26 5.39 18.54 -11.88
C SER A 26 4.70 18.76 -13.23
N ALA A 27 3.41 18.41 -13.34
CA ALA A 27 2.58 18.69 -14.52
C ALA A 27 1.94 20.08 -14.52
N GLY A 28 2.23 20.93 -13.52
CA GLY A 28 1.67 22.29 -13.41
C GLY A 28 0.28 22.36 -12.77
N ASP A 29 -0.18 21.28 -12.15
CA ASP A 29 -1.43 21.24 -11.41
C ASP A 29 -1.24 21.68 -9.94
N THR A 30 -2.33 21.92 -9.24
CA THR A 30 -2.33 22.37 -7.84
C THR A 30 -3.01 21.30 -6.97
N PRO A 31 -2.26 20.29 -6.49
CA PRO A 31 -2.79 19.27 -5.58
C PRO A 31 -2.85 19.77 -4.14
N VAL A 32 -3.86 19.31 -3.39
CA VAL A 32 -3.94 19.38 -1.92
C VAL A 32 -4.19 17.99 -1.39
N VAL A 33 -3.37 17.51 -0.45
CA VAL A 33 -3.52 16.18 0.15
C VAL A 33 -4.24 16.30 1.50
N PHE A 34 -5.42 15.71 1.60
CA PHE A 34 -6.18 15.58 2.83
C PHE A 34 -5.81 14.25 3.51
N THR A 35 -5.06 14.32 4.61
CA THR A 35 -4.61 13.17 5.40
C THR A 35 -4.23 13.60 6.82
N SER A 36 -3.53 12.76 7.58
CA SER A 36 -3.05 13.13 8.92
C SER A 36 -1.97 14.21 8.88
N LEU A 37 -2.11 15.24 9.71
CA LEU A 37 -1.11 16.30 9.90
C LEU A 37 0.21 15.79 10.52
N ALA A 38 0.28 14.54 10.98
CA ALA A 38 1.53 13.93 11.41
C ALA A 38 2.61 13.95 10.31
N TRP A 39 2.21 14.02 9.03
CA TRP A 39 3.09 14.08 7.88
C TRP A 39 3.42 15.51 7.39
N SER A 40 2.90 16.55 8.06
CA SER A 40 2.99 17.94 7.58
C SER A 40 4.42 18.45 7.41
N GLU A 41 5.35 18.04 8.26
CA GLU A 41 6.75 18.44 8.12
C GLU A 41 7.40 17.81 6.88
N ALA A 42 7.22 16.50 6.68
CA ALA A 42 7.74 15.80 5.52
C ALA A 42 7.12 16.30 4.21
N ALA A 43 5.79 16.52 4.18
CA ALA A 43 5.09 17.08 3.04
C ALA A 43 5.58 18.51 2.68
N ARG A 44 5.78 19.36 3.70
CA ARG A 44 6.26 20.74 3.51
C ARG A 44 7.67 20.79 2.94
N ARG A 45 8.60 19.90 3.39
CA ARG A 45 9.94 19.81 2.81
C ARG A 45 9.90 19.55 1.30
N ARG A 46 8.94 18.77 0.83
CA ARG A 46 8.70 18.48 -0.58
C ARG A 46 7.80 19.50 -1.29
N GLY A 47 7.34 20.55 -0.58
CA GLY A 47 6.45 21.57 -1.09
C GLY A 47 5.07 21.05 -1.49
N ILE A 48 4.56 20.05 -0.77
CA ILE A 48 3.21 19.49 -0.95
C ILE A 48 2.27 20.18 0.02
N ASP A 49 1.16 20.70 -0.48
CA ASP A 49 0.09 21.25 0.34
C ASP A 49 -0.68 20.12 1.02
N ILE A 50 -0.78 20.20 2.35
CA ILE A 50 -1.47 19.20 3.18
C ILE A 50 -2.55 19.88 4.01
N ALA A 51 -3.69 19.22 4.16
CA ALA A 51 -4.78 19.61 5.03
C ALA A 51 -5.21 18.43 5.91
N ASP A 52 -5.71 18.72 7.11
CA ASP A 52 -6.26 17.71 8.01
C ASP A 52 -7.46 17.01 7.35
N LEU A 53 -7.49 15.68 7.42
CA LEU A 53 -8.64 14.91 6.95
C LEU A 53 -9.64 14.76 8.09
N PRO A 54 -10.79 15.43 8.02
CA PRO A 54 -11.81 15.27 9.05
C PRO A 54 -12.37 13.84 9.06
N GLY A 55 -12.79 13.39 10.23
CA GLY A 55 -13.39 12.05 10.39
C GLY A 55 -12.41 10.88 10.43
N LEU A 56 -11.08 11.10 10.38
CA LEU A 56 -10.08 10.05 10.59
C LEU A 56 -10.04 9.57 12.05
N ARG A 57 -10.27 10.48 13.00
CA ARG A 57 -10.17 10.16 14.43
C ARG A 57 -11.37 9.35 14.89
N ALA A 58 -11.12 8.41 15.81
CA ALA A 58 -12.18 7.73 16.52
C ALA A 58 -12.97 8.76 17.36
N GLU A 59 -14.27 8.59 17.45
CA GLU A 59 -15.17 9.35 18.33
C GLU A 59 -15.84 8.39 19.33
N ASP A 60 -16.21 8.90 20.51
CA ASP A 60 -16.88 8.10 21.53
C ASP A 60 -18.24 7.55 21.07
N SER A 61 -18.82 8.14 20.02
CA SER A 61 -20.05 7.70 19.38
C SER A 61 -19.89 6.53 18.41
N ASP A 62 -18.65 6.10 18.14
CA ASP A 62 -18.39 5.00 17.22
C ASP A 62 -18.81 3.67 17.85
N ASP A 63 -19.67 2.92 17.14
CA ASP A 63 -20.10 1.60 17.60
C ASP A 63 -19.04 0.53 17.28
N ASP A 64 -18.39 0.03 18.32
CA ASP A 64 -17.35 -1.00 18.20
C ASP A 64 -17.91 -2.44 18.02
N SER A 65 -19.22 -2.63 18.09
CA SER A 65 -19.85 -3.95 17.95
C SER A 65 -19.83 -4.51 16.53
N ASP A 66 -19.81 -3.63 15.51
CA ASP A 66 -19.73 -4.00 14.09
C ASP A 66 -18.74 -3.10 13.34
N ALA A 67 -17.57 -3.64 13.04
CA ALA A 67 -16.50 -2.91 12.36
C ALA A 67 -16.92 -2.36 10.99
N GLY A 68 -17.74 -3.08 10.23
CA GLY A 68 -18.20 -2.64 8.90
C GLY A 68 -19.17 -1.47 9.01
N ALA A 69 -20.12 -1.53 9.94
CA ALA A 69 -21.04 -0.44 10.22
C ALA A 69 -20.30 0.81 10.72
N LYS A 70 -19.37 0.64 11.67
CA LYS A 70 -18.51 1.70 12.18
C LYS A 70 -17.72 2.42 11.08
N LEU A 71 -17.03 1.67 10.24
CA LEU A 71 -16.25 2.25 9.14
C LEU A 71 -17.13 2.99 8.13
N SER A 72 -18.33 2.47 7.85
CA SER A 72 -19.28 3.13 6.96
C SER A 72 -19.85 4.42 7.55
N ALA A 73 -20.16 4.44 8.84
CA ALA A 73 -20.59 5.65 9.55
C ALA A 73 -19.49 6.73 9.59
N ARG A 74 -18.25 6.34 9.84
CA ARG A 74 -17.08 7.25 9.76
C ARG A 74 -16.91 7.82 8.34
N ALA A 75 -17.10 7.01 7.30
CA ALA A 75 -17.03 7.48 5.92
C ALA A 75 -18.12 8.51 5.61
N ALA A 76 -19.34 8.32 6.12
CA ALA A 76 -20.42 9.29 5.97
C ALA A 76 -20.12 10.62 6.68
N ARG A 77 -19.61 10.56 7.92
CA ARG A 77 -19.18 11.74 8.69
C ARG A 77 -18.04 12.47 7.98
N MET A 78 -17.02 11.75 7.53
CA MET A 78 -15.92 12.28 6.72
C MET A 78 -16.45 13.01 5.49
N ALA A 79 -17.37 12.39 4.75
CA ALA A 79 -17.92 12.96 3.53
C ALA A 79 -18.60 14.31 3.79
N GLN A 80 -19.46 14.40 4.82
CA GLN A 80 -20.12 15.66 5.17
C GLN A 80 -19.13 16.75 5.59
N GLN A 81 -18.12 16.40 6.39
CA GLN A 81 -17.12 17.35 6.89
C GLN A 81 -16.14 17.81 5.81
N LEU A 82 -15.90 17.00 4.76
CA LEU A 82 -15.03 17.35 3.64
C LEU A 82 -15.65 18.34 2.63
N VAL A 83 -16.98 18.46 2.56
CA VAL A 83 -17.65 19.34 1.57
C VAL A 83 -17.12 20.78 1.64
N GLY A 84 -17.05 21.35 2.86
CA GLY A 84 -16.53 22.70 3.06
C GLY A 84 -15.08 22.87 2.62
N PRO A 85 -14.14 22.04 3.12
CA PRO A 85 -12.75 22.03 2.72
C PRO A 85 -12.52 21.86 1.20
N LEU A 86 -13.25 20.96 0.53
CA LEU A 86 -13.15 20.76 -0.92
C LEU A 86 -13.57 22.00 -1.72
N ARG A 87 -14.64 22.69 -1.27
CA ARG A 87 -15.09 23.95 -1.87
C ARG A 87 -14.09 25.08 -1.62
N ALA A 88 -13.58 25.21 -0.39
CA ALA A 88 -12.58 26.22 -0.03
C ALA A 88 -11.27 26.05 -0.82
N ALA A 89 -10.84 24.80 -1.08
CA ALA A 89 -9.70 24.51 -1.95
C ALA A 89 -9.99 24.76 -3.44
N GLY A 90 -11.25 25.00 -3.81
CA GLY A 90 -11.68 25.13 -5.21
C GLY A 90 -11.40 23.87 -6.03
N SER A 91 -11.56 22.70 -5.41
CA SER A 91 -11.29 21.41 -6.04
C SER A 91 -12.14 21.18 -7.27
N GLN A 92 -11.54 20.69 -8.34
CA GLN A 92 -12.19 20.36 -9.61
C GLN A 92 -12.31 18.84 -9.82
N LEU A 93 -11.46 18.09 -9.14
CA LEU A 93 -11.40 16.64 -9.15
C LEU A 93 -11.03 16.15 -7.75
N VAL A 94 -11.61 15.03 -7.32
CA VAL A 94 -11.22 14.34 -6.09
C VAL A 94 -10.60 12.99 -6.45
N ILE A 95 -9.45 12.67 -5.84
CA ILE A 95 -8.87 11.33 -5.86
C ILE A 95 -8.98 10.78 -4.45
N SER A 96 -9.72 9.69 -4.28
CA SER A 96 -10.00 9.08 -2.98
C SER A 96 -9.35 7.72 -2.88
N ASP A 97 -8.52 7.53 -1.87
CA ASP A 97 -7.94 6.23 -1.56
C ASP A 97 -9.04 5.22 -1.17
N VAL A 98 -8.83 3.95 -1.50
CA VAL A 98 -9.79 2.86 -1.29
C VAL A 98 -10.26 2.69 0.16
N ILE A 99 -9.45 3.11 1.15
CA ILE A 99 -9.84 3.06 2.57
C ILE A 99 -10.53 4.33 3.04
N THR A 100 -10.42 5.43 2.30
CA THR A 100 -11.07 6.72 2.63
C THR A 100 -12.30 6.96 1.77
N VAL A 101 -13.20 5.99 1.73
CA VAL A 101 -14.42 6.00 0.89
C VAL A 101 -15.23 7.29 1.01
N GLY A 102 -15.19 7.93 2.19
CA GLY A 102 -15.81 9.25 2.43
C GLY A 102 -15.32 10.37 1.50
N GLY A 103 -14.10 10.27 0.95
CA GLY A 103 -13.59 11.22 -0.04
C GLY A 103 -14.38 11.17 -1.35
N GLY A 104 -14.64 9.97 -1.87
CA GLY A 104 -15.49 9.78 -3.06
C GLY A 104 -16.95 10.21 -2.81
N TRP A 105 -17.49 9.97 -1.61
CA TRP A 105 -18.83 10.43 -1.23
C TRP A 105 -18.90 11.97 -1.09
N ALA A 106 -17.84 12.60 -0.55
CA ALA A 106 -17.74 14.06 -0.52
C ALA A 106 -17.72 14.67 -1.92
N ALA A 107 -17.00 14.04 -2.86
CA ALA A 107 -17.02 14.44 -4.26
C ALA A 107 -18.44 14.39 -4.84
N GLN A 108 -19.19 13.31 -4.59
CA GLN A 108 -20.57 13.17 -5.02
C GLN A 108 -21.48 14.27 -4.43
N LEU A 109 -21.31 14.59 -3.12
CA LEU A 109 -22.05 15.69 -2.47
C LEU A 109 -21.71 17.07 -3.05
N CYS A 110 -20.50 17.23 -3.60
CA CYS A 110 -20.05 18.45 -4.27
C CYS A 110 -20.37 18.46 -5.77
N GLY A 111 -20.89 17.37 -6.34
CA GLY A 111 -21.06 17.23 -7.78
C GLY A 111 -19.73 17.14 -8.57
N LEU A 112 -18.62 16.79 -7.91
CA LEU A 112 -17.31 16.71 -8.55
C LEU A 112 -17.05 15.31 -9.13
N PRO A 113 -16.33 15.21 -10.27
CA PRO A 113 -15.81 13.93 -10.72
C PRO A 113 -14.80 13.40 -9.69
N TRP A 114 -14.73 12.07 -9.57
CA TRP A 114 -13.80 11.45 -8.67
C TRP A 114 -13.16 10.18 -9.24
N ILE A 115 -11.96 9.89 -8.75
CA ILE A 115 -11.13 8.76 -9.11
C ILE A 115 -10.81 7.97 -7.83
N GLU A 116 -10.86 6.65 -7.90
CA GLU A 116 -10.41 5.77 -6.83
C GLU A 116 -8.90 5.54 -6.94
N LEU A 117 -8.17 5.68 -5.84
CA LEU A 117 -6.76 5.32 -5.75
C LEU A 117 -6.60 4.02 -4.96
N SER A 118 -6.08 2.98 -5.59
CA SER A 118 -5.64 1.76 -4.93
C SER A 118 -4.11 1.78 -4.83
N PRO A 119 -3.52 2.00 -3.63
CA PRO A 119 -2.05 2.05 -3.46
C PRO A 119 -1.40 0.66 -3.44
N HIS A 120 -2.07 -0.35 -3.95
CA HIS A 120 -1.72 -1.76 -3.97
C HIS A 120 -2.43 -2.45 -5.16
N PRO A 121 -2.17 -3.74 -5.43
CA PRO A 121 -2.91 -4.49 -6.45
C PRO A 121 -4.42 -4.40 -6.29
N LEU A 122 -5.16 -4.63 -7.38
CA LEU A 122 -6.61 -4.51 -7.38
C LEU A 122 -7.27 -5.60 -6.51
N TYR A 123 -7.80 -5.22 -5.36
CA TYR A 123 -8.45 -6.12 -4.40
C TYR A 123 -9.99 -6.18 -4.57
N ARG A 124 -10.46 -6.25 -5.81
CA ARG A 124 -11.86 -6.54 -6.11
C ARG A 124 -12.07 -8.04 -6.35
N PRO A 125 -13.17 -8.62 -5.85
CA PRO A 125 -13.53 -10.01 -6.17
C PRO A 125 -13.57 -10.24 -7.67
N SER A 126 -13.05 -11.38 -8.13
CA SER A 126 -13.02 -11.79 -9.54
C SER A 126 -13.51 -13.22 -9.68
N ARG A 127 -14.20 -13.52 -10.78
CA ARG A 127 -14.64 -14.88 -11.10
C ARG A 127 -13.46 -15.83 -11.38
N GLY A 128 -12.31 -15.29 -11.78
CA GLY A 128 -11.10 -16.04 -12.11
C GLY A 128 -10.15 -16.26 -10.94
N LEU A 129 -10.40 -15.64 -9.77
CA LEU A 129 -9.47 -15.65 -8.64
C LEU A 129 -10.08 -16.32 -7.41
N PRO A 130 -9.27 -16.90 -6.51
CA PRO A 130 -9.69 -17.22 -5.16
C PRO A 130 -10.03 -15.94 -4.37
N PRO A 131 -10.64 -16.03 -3.18
CA PRO A 131 -10.86 -14.84 -2.34
C PRO A 131 -9.55 -14.12 -2.06
N ILE A 132 -9.59 -12.79 -2.16
CA ILE A 132 -8.47 -11.91 -1.85
C ILE A 132 -8.06 -12.10 -0.39
N GLY A 133 -6.77 -12.08 -0.12
CA GLY A 133 -6.22 -12.35 1.22
C GLY A 133 -6.04 -13.84 1.54
N SER A 134 -6.48 -14.75 0.66
CA SER A 134 -6.27 -16.19 0.86
C SER A 134 -4.82 -16.62 0.62
N GLY A 135 -4.02 -15.85 -0.12
CA GLY A 135 -2.68 -16.21 -0.56
C GLY A 135 -2.62 -17.40 -1.52
N LEU A 136 -3.78 -17.87 -2.02
CA LEU A 136 -3.85 -19.00 -2.94
C LEU A 136 -3.59 -18.60 -4.38
N GLU A 137 -3.01 -19.53 -5.14
CA GLU A 137 -2.96 -19.39 -6.60
C GLU A 137 -4.36 -19.56 -7.21
N PRO A 138 -4.64 -18.86 -8.34
CA PRO A 138 -5.82 -19.13 -9.14
C PRO A 138 -5.93 -20.62 -9.47
N GLY A 139 -7.08 -21.19 -9.24
CA GLY A 139 -7.31 -22.61 -9.39
C GLY A 139 -7.14 -23.10 -10.82
N ARG A 140 -6.27 -24.10 -11.04
CA ARG A 140 -6.06 -24.74 -12.32
C ARG A 140 -6.97 -25.97 -12.46
N GLY A 141 -7.44 -26.23 -13.69
CA GLY A 141 -8.33 -27.34 -13.98
C GLY A 141 -9.71 -27.22 -13.30
N VAL A 142 -10.52 -28.27 -13.36
CA VAL A 142 -11.91 -28.28 -12.85
C VAL A 142 -11.91 -28.22 -11.31
N GLY A 143 -11.08 -29.01 -10.63
CA GLY A 143 -11.02 -29.04 -9.15
C GLY A 143 -10.57 -27.72 -8.54
N GLY A 144 -9.54 -27.09 -9.10
CA GLY A 144 -9.06 -25.79 -8.63
C GLY A 144 -10.11 -24.67 -8.80
N ARG A 145 -10.79 -24.64 -9.95
CA ARG A 145 -11.88 -23.66 -10.22
C ARG A 145 -13.08 -23.89 -9.29
N LEU A 146 -13.40 -25.16 -8.99
CA LEU A 146 -14.47 -25.50 -8.05
C LEU A 146 -14.10 -25.01 -6.62
N ARG A 147 -12.86 -25.28 -6.17
CA ARG A 147 -12.34 -24.76 -4.89
C ARG A 147 -12.54 -23.23 -4.81
N ASP A 148 -12.07 -22.48 -5.80
CA ASP A 148 -12.15 -21.02 -5.80
C ASP A 148 -13.61 -20.54 -5.78
N THR A 149 -14.49 -21.24 -6.50
CA THR A 149 -15.93 -20.93 -6.53
C THR A 149 -16.58 -21.15 -5.16
N LEU A 150 -16.29 -22.27 -4.50
CA LEU A 150 -16.83 -22.55 -3.17
C LEU A 150 -16.33 -21.56 -2.12
N MET A 151 -15.04 -21.21 -2.17
CA MET A 151 -14.46 -20.23 -1.27
C MET A 151 -15.07 -18.83 -1.48
N ARG A 152 -15.26 -18.39 -2.73
CA ARG A 152 -15.97 -17.14 -3.02
C ARG A 152 -17.41 -17.15 -2.52
N ALA A 153 -18.10 -18.27 -2.67
CA ALA A 153 -19.48 -18.41 -2.15
C ALA A 153 -19.52 -18.29 -0.61
N ALA A 154 -18.53 -18.85 0.07
CA ALA A 154 -18.42 -18.75 1.54
C ALA A 154 -18.21 -17.29 2.01
N THR A 155 -17.49 -16.45 1.25
CA THR A 155 -17.25 -15.04 1.59
C THR A 155 -18.34 -14.08 1.10
N ALA A 156 -19.24 -14.53 0.23
CA ALA A 156 -20.23 -13.67 -0.41
C ALA A 156 -21.23 -13.02 0.56
N SER A 157 -21.55 -13.67 1.70
CA SER A 157 -22.43 -13.10 2.72
C SER A 157 -21.83 -11.87 3.38
N SER A 158 -20.57 -11.93 3.77
CA SER A 158 -19.85 -10.79 4.37
C SER A 158 -19.71 -9.62 3.40
N ILE A 159 -19.43 -9.90 2.13
CA ILE A 159 -19.37 -8.86 1.09
C ILE A 159 -20.73 -8.16 0.95
N ARG A 160 -21.83 -8.93 0.86
CA ARG A 160 -23.19 -8.34 0.80
C ARG A 160 -23.56 -7.55 2.05
N GLN A 161 -23.12 -7.98 3.23
CA GLN A 161 -23.31 -7.23 4.46
C GLN A 161 -22.58 -5.89 4.41
N GLY A 162 -21.32 -5.85 4.00
CA GLY A 162 -20.55 -4.62 3.85
C GLY A 162 -21.17 -3.64 2.84
N VAL A 163 -21.74 -4.15 1.72
CA VAL A 163 -22.48 -3.31 0.75
C VAL A 163 -23.70 -2.68 1.43
N ARG A 164 -24.55 -3.48 2.11
CA ARG A 164 -25.74 -2.95 2.82
C ARG A 164 -25.40 -1.90 3.86
N GLN A 165 -24.30 -2.08 4.60
CA GLN A 165 -23.83 -1.12 5.60
C GLN A 165 -23.40 0.21 4.97
N ARG A 166 -22.67 0.16 3.86
CA ARG A 166 -22.33 1.35 3.06
C ARG A 166 -23.55 2.06 2.51
N ASP A 167 -24.49 1.33 1.93
CA ASP A 167 -25.73 1.91 1.39
C ASP A 167 -26.55 2.60 2.50
N ALA A 168 -26.62 1.97 3.69
CA ALA A 168 -27.29 2.58 4.84
C ALA A 168 -26.60 3.89 5.27
N ALA A 169 -25.28 3.91 5.38
CA ALA A 169 -24.52 5.10 5.73
C ALA A 169 -24.63 6.22 4.69
N ARG A 170 -24.65 5.90 3.40
CA ARG A 170 -24.88 6.87 2.29
C ARG A 170 -26.22 7.56 2.40
N ARG A 171 -27.29 6.81 2.73
CA ARG A 171 -28.63 7.39 2.93
C ARG A 171 -28.65 8.44 4.05
N THR A 172 -27.86 8.28 5.11
CA THR A 172 -27.82 9.26 6.21
C THR A 172 -27.29 10.64 5.81
N ILE A 173 -26.55 10.70 4.70
CA ILE A 173 -25.96 11.95 4.16
C ILE A 173 -26.63 12.42 2.85
N GLY A 174 -27.78 11.84 2.49
CA GLY A 174 -28.56 12.25 1.32
C GLY A 174 -28.06 11.71 -0.02
N LEU A 175 -27.11 10.75 -0.03
CA LEU A 175 -26.72 10.03 -1.22
C LEU A 175 -27.66 8.83 -1.47
N GLY A 176 -27.85 8.48 -2.76
CA GLY A 176 -28.70 7.36 -3.15
C GLY A 176 -28.18 5.99 -2.68
N ASP A 177 -29.01 4.96 -2.84
CA ASP A 177 -28.75 3.58 -2.40
C ASP A 177 -27.63 2.88 -3.18
N VAL A 178 -27.32 3.34 -4.38
CA VAL A 178 -26.26 2.78 -5.21
C VAL A 178 -25.04 3.69 -5.14
N ASP A 179 -23.92 3.12 -4.74
CA ASP A 179 -22.66 3.86 -4.75
C ASP A 179 -22.29 4.17 -6.21
N ALA A 180 -22.13 5.46 -6.51
CA ALA A 180 -21.69 5.85 -7.84
C ALA A 180 -20.26 5.34 -8.06
N GLU A 181 -20.04 4.60 -9.15
CA GLU A 181 -18.71 4.14 -9.52
C GLU A 181 -17.79 5.34 -9.78
N PRO A 182 -16.50 5.26 -9.46
CA PRO A 182 -15.54 6.29 -9.82
C PRO A 182 -15.43 6.42 -11.34
N ALA A 183 -15.08 7.60 -11.82
CA ALA A 183 -14.85 7.83 -13.25
C ALA A 183 -13.63 7.07 -13.79
N ALA A 184 -12.68 6.74 -12.93
CA ALA A 184 -11.53 5.87 -13.19
C ALA A 184 -10.97 5.29 -11.88
N ARG A 185 -10.15 4.24 -11.99
CA ARG A 185 -9.38 3.65 -10.89
C ARG A 185 -7.90 3.67 -11.23
N LEU A 186 -7.10 4.24 -10.35
CA LEU A 186 -5.64 4.21 -10.42
C LEU A 186 -5.15 3.04 -9.57
N ILE A 187 -4.60 2.02 -10.20
CA ILE A 187 -4.03 0.86 -9.51
C ILE A 187 -2.53 1.05 -9.44
N ALA A 188 -2.07 1.54 -8.28
CA ALA A 188 -0.69 1.96 -8.06
C ALA A 188 0.20 0.78 -7.66
N THR A 189 0.36 -0.17 -8.57
CA THR A 189 1.21 -1.35 -8.41
C THR A 189 2.04 -1.64 -9.65
N LEU A 190 3.07 -2.46 -9.49
CA LEU A 190 3.80 -3.04 -10.63
C LEU A 190 2.92 -4.08 -11.32
N PRO A 191 2.81 -4.07 -12.65
CA PRO A 191 2.10 -5.11 -13.40
C PRO A 191 2.54 -6.53 -13.02
N GLY A 192 3.84 -6.75 -12.77
CA GLY A 192 4.38 -8.03 -12.33
C GLY A 192 3.93 -8.51 -10.94
N LEU A 193 3.35 -7.63 -10.12
CA LEU A 193 2.71 -7.96 -8.84
C LEU A 193 1.20 -8.13 -8.95
N GLU A 194 0.59 -7.77 -10.08
CA GLU A 194 -0.83 -7.99 -10.29
C GLU A 194 -1.11 -9.43 -10.75
N VAL A 195 -2.32 -9.91 -10.50
CA VAL A 195 -2.75 -11.24 -10.94
C VAL A 195 -3.73 -11.08 -12.10
N PRO A 196 -3.43 -11.64 -13.27
CA PRO A 196 -4.34 -11.59 -14.42
C PRO A 196 -5.73 -12.13 -14.07
N ARG A 197 -6.76 -11.39 -14.46
CA ARG A 197 -8.16 -11.75 -14.23
C ARG A 197 -9.00 -11.53 -15.49
N PRO A 198 -10.03 -12.36 -15.75
CA PRO A 198 -10.84 -12.26 -16.97
C PRO A 198 -11.83 -11.08 -16.94
N ASP A 199 -12.10 -10.53 -15.77
CA ASP A 199 -13.05 -9.44 -15.50
C ASP A 199 -12.32 -8.19 -14.99
N TRP A 200 -11.20 -7.82 -15.64
CA TRP A 200 -10.50 -6.57 -15.38
C TRP A 200 -11.44 -5.39 -15.67
N PRO A 201 -11.66 -4.47 -14.71
CA PRO A 201 -12.53 -3.34 -14.94
C PRO A 201 -11.98 -2.42 -16.04
N THR A 202 -12.85 -1.97 -16.96
CA THR A 202 -12.44 -1.12 -18.09
C THR A 202 -11.98 0.27 -17.67
N ASP A 203 -12.39 0.72 -16.48
CA ASP A 203 -12.02 1.98 -15.84
C ASP A 203 -10.78 1.87 -14.93
N ALA A 204 -10.19 0.67 -14.80
CA ALA A 204 -9.00 0.45 -13.98
C ALA A 204 -7.72 0.55 -14.81
N HIS A 205 -6.81 1.39 -14.37
CA HIS A 205 -5.53 1.70 -15.01
C HIS A 205 -4.38 1.34 -14.08
N LEU A 206 -3.45 0.50 -14.55
CA LEU A 206 -2.18 0.28 -13.87
C LEU A 206 -1.31 1.53 -14.07
N VAL A 207 -0.94 2.19 -12.97
CA VAL A 207 -0.21 3.46 -13.00
C VAL A 207 1.20 3.36 -12.41
N GLY A 208 1.61 2.15 -12.09
CA GLY A 208 2.87 1.89 -11.40
C GLY A 208 2.83 2.24 -9.92
N PRO A 209 3.83 1.81 -9.17
CA PRO A 209 3.88 2.09 -7.75
C PRO A 209 4.10 3.58 -7.51
N LEU A 210 3.38 4.12 -6.56
CA LEU A 210 3.54 5.49 -6.08
C LEU A 210 4.42 5.44 -4.82
N VAL A 211 5.72 5.37 -5.04
CA VAL A 211 6.72 5.32 -3.95
C VAL A 211 7.14 6.73 -3.56
N TRP A 212 7.35 6.95 -2.27
CA TRP A 212 7.74 8.23 -1.70
C TRP A 212 8.64 8.04 -0.49
N GLU A 213 9.59 8.97 -0.28
CA GLU A 213 10.51 8.95 0.86
C GLU A 213 10.14 10.09 1.83
N PRO A 214 9.86 9.76 3.11
CA PRO A 214 9.43 10.76 4.10
C PRO A 214 10.59 11.61 4.65
N THR A 215 11.83 11.25 4.35
CA THR A 215 13.04 11.93 4.80
C THR A 215 14.06 12.06 3.68
N ASP A 216 14.98 13.00 3.82
CA ASP A 216 16.16 13.15 2.98
C ASP A 216 17.44 12.59 3.67
N ASP A 217 17.31 12.03 4.86
CA ASP A 217 18.42 11.43 5.59
C ASP A 217 18.92 10.16 4.89
N HIS A 218 20.22 9.94 4.92
CA HIS A 218 20.88 8.79 4.31
C HIS A 218 21.30 7.77 5.37
N PHE A 219 21.22 6.49 5.03
CA PHE A 219 21.78 5.46 5.88
C PHE A 219 23.31 5.46 5.79
N THR A 220 23.98 5.37 6.93
CA THR A 220 25.39 4.99 6.98
C THR A 220 25.48 3.47 6.83
N VAL A 221 25.75 3.00 5.62
CA VAL A 221 25.86 1.56 5.36
C VAL A 221 27.13 1.01 6.02
N PRO A 222 27.06 -0.08 6.81
CA PRO A 222 28.25 -0.70 7.40
C PRO A 222 29.27 -1.06 6.31
N PRO A 223 30.59 -0.83 6.55
CA PRO A 223 31.64 -1.07 5.56
C PRO A 223 31.89 -2.57 5.32
N GLY A 224 32.47 -2.90 4.17
CA GLY A 224 32.92 -4.26 3.82
C GLY A 224 32.19 -4.83 2.61
N ASP A 225 32.60 -6.05 2.23
CA ASP A 225 32.11 -6.75 1.01
C ASP A 225 31.11 -7.87 1.32
N HIS A 226 30.71 -8.02 2.59
CA HIS A 226 29.67 -8.98 2.97
C HIS A 226 28.32 -8.56 2.41
N PRO A 227 27.41 -9.50 2.14
CA PRO A 227 26.06 -9.19 1.67
C PRO A 227 25.37 -8.15 2.55
N LEU A 228 24.70 -7.17 1.92
CA LEU A 228 23.92 -6.15 2.61
C LEU A 228 22.45 -6.61 2.70
N VAL A 229 21.98 -6.79 3.92
CA VAL A 229 20.59 -7.14 4.22
C VAL A 229 19.88 -5.93 4.81
N VAL A 230 18.82 -5.48 4.16
CA VAL A 230 17.94 -4.46 4.72
C VAL A 230 16.78 -5.15 5.47
N VAL A 231 16.52 -4.73 6.71
CA VAL A 231 15.38 -5.18 7.50
C VAL A 231 14.39 -4.03 7.64
N ALA A 232 13.19 -4.18 7.10
CA ALA A 232 12.14 -3.17 7.14
C ALA A 232 10.87 -3.71 7.80
N PRO A 233 10.70 -3.53 9.13
CA PRO A 233 9.50 -3.95 9.84
C PRO A 233 8.25 -3.29 9.29
N SER A 234 7.09 -3.95 9.47
CA SER A 234 5.81 -3.39 9.07
C SER A 234 5.50 -2.11 9.86
N THR A 235 5.07 -1.07 9.14
CA THR A 235 4.53 0.15 9.77
C THR A 235 3.08 0.00 10.21
N ALA A 236 2.40 -1.07 9.79
CA ALA A 236 1.02 -1.37 10.16
C ALA A 236 0.97 -2.08 11.51
N GLN A 237 -0.03 -1.73 12.33
CA GLN A 237 -0.28 -2.40 13.63
C GLN A 237 -0.56 -3.91 13.51
N THR A 238 -0.97 -4.36 12.32
CA THR A 238 -1.21 -5.77 12.00
C THR A 238 0.04 -6.51 11.54
N GLY A 239 1.23 -5.93 11.63
CA GLY A 239 2.49 -6.59 11.33
C GLY A 239 2.69 -7.87 12.14
N ALA A 240 3.59 -8.76 11.69
CA ALA A 240 3.94 -9.95 12.45
C ALA A 240 4.61 -9.54 13.77
N ALA A 241 4.10 -10.08 14.87
CA ALA A 241 4.70 -9.83 16.17
C ALA A 241 6.15 -10.34 16.18
N ASP A 242 7.04 -9.60 16.85
CA ASP A 242 8.45 -9.92 17.03
C ASP A 242 9.27 -10.11 15.71
N MET A 243 8.74 -9.60 14.58
CA MET A 243 9.42 -9.74 13.28
C MET A 243 10.84 -9.21 13.31
N LEU A 244 11.06 -8.02 13.90
CA LEU A 244 12.37 -7.38 13.94
C LEU A 244 13.36 -8.20 14.77
N GLY A 245 12.96 -8.60 15.97
CA GLY A 245 13.79 -9.40 16.87
C GLY A 245 14.19 -10.74 16.25
N GLU A 246 13.22 -11.49 15.69
CA GLU A 246 13.48 -12.77 15.02
C GLU A 246 14.39 -12.61 13.78
N ALA A 247 14.19 -11.54 12.99
CA ALA A 247 15.03 -11.27 11.83
C ALA A 247 16.49 -10.94 12.24
N LEU A 248 16.67 -10.15 13.29
CA LEU A 248 18.00 -9.79 13.77
C LEU A 248 18.74 -10.97 14.40
N GLU A 249 18.04 -11.83 15.14
CA GLU A 249 18.62 -13.08 15.64
C GLU A 249 18.98 -14.03 14.50
N ALA A 250 18.13 -14.15 13.48
CA ALA A 250 18.40 -14.93 12.28
C ALA A 250 19.64 -14.49 11.51
N LEU A 251 19.89 -13.18 11.46
CA LEU A 251 21.03 -12.59 10.75
C LEU A 251 22.34 -12.64 11.57
N SER A 252 22.30 -13.03 12.83
CA SER A 252 23.51 -13.20 13.66
C SER A 252 24.42 -14.27 13.04
N PRO A 253 25.76 -14.04 13.00
CA PRO A 253 26.69 -14.97 12.35
C PRO A 253 26.58 -16.42 12.82
N ASP A 254 26.31 -16.64 14.11
CA ASP A 254 26.13 -17.97 14.70
C ASP A 254 24.88 -18.69 14.18
N THR A 255 23.80 -17.96 13.93
CA THR A 255 22.53 -18.50 13.44
C THR A 255 22.55 -18.64 11.90
N LEU A 256 23.01 -17.60 11.21
CA LEU A 256 23.03 -17.59 9.76
C LEU A 256 24.15 -18.46 9.16
N GLY A 257 25.24 -18.67 9.88
CA GLY A 257 26.43 -19.39 9.42
C GLY A 257 27.33 -18.54 8.50
N ARG A 258 27.08 -17.24 8.37
CA ARG A 258 27.89 -16.27 7.61
C ARG A 258 27.73 -14.86 8.17
N THR A 259 28.71 -14.00 7.90
CA THR A 259 28.64 -12.57 8.22
C THR A 259 27.84 -11.83 7.15
N VAL A 260 27.00 -10.91 7.58
CA VAL A 260 26.24 -9.97 6.73
C VAL A 260 26.34 -8.56 7.30
N ARG A 261 26.15 -7.57 6.47
CA ARG A 261 25.94 -6.18 6.86
C ARG A 261 24.44 -5.94 6.98
N VAL A 262 24.00 -5.25 8.02
CA VAL A 262 22.57 -5.06 8.31
C VAL A 262 22.23 -3.58 8.38
N VAL A 263 21.17 -3.19 7.68
CA VAL A 263 20.50 -1.89 7.86
C VAL A 263 19.07 -2.12 8.28
N VAL A 264 18.72 -1.67 9.49
CA VAL A 264 17.34 -1.66 9.98
C VAL A 264 16.68 -0.35 9.60
N SER A 265 15.75 -0.40 8.66
CA SER A 265 15.05 0.77 8.13
C SER A 265 13.65 0.89 8.72
N GLY A 266 13.38 1.96 9.47
CA GLY A 266 12.09 2.26 10.06
C GLY A 266 11.72 3.73 9.93
N LEU A 267 10.48 4.08 10.28
CA LEU A 267 10.04 5.48 10.39
C LEU A 267 10.57 6.15 11.68
N ARG A 268 11.09 5.36 12.60
CA ARG A 268 11.68 5.76 13.90
C ARG A 268 12.85 4.83 14.20
N ASP A 269 13.65 5.23 15.17
CA ASP A 269 14.67 4.34 15.72
C ASP A 269 14.01 3.10 16.32
N PRO A 270 14.54 1.91 16.05
CA PRO A 270 14.05 0.68 16.66
C PRO A 270 14.39 0.60 18.15
N ASP A 271 13.71 -0.30 18.86
CA ASP A 271 14.01 -0.57 20.26
C ASP A 271 15.43 -1.16 20.41
N GLY A 272 16.17 -0.68 21.39
CA GLY A 272 17.50 -1.21 21.71
C GLY A 272 17.48 -2.69 22.11
N ALA A 273 16.39 -3.19 22.69
CA ALA A 273 16.23 -4.60 23.01
C ALA A 273 16.16 -5.48 21.76
N ASP A 274 15.50 -5.01 20.71
CA ASP A 274 15.48 -5.71 19.42
C ASP A 274 16.88 -5.70 18.78
N LEU A 275 17.55 -4.55 18.77
CA LEU A 275 18.91 -4.44 18.22
C LEU A 275 19.90 -5.35 18.92
N ALA A 276 19.77 -5.56 20.24
CA ALA A 276 20.64 -6.43 21.02
C ALA A 276 20.53 -7.92 20.65
N ARG A 277 19.49 -8.33 19.90
CA ARG A 277 19.37 -9.71 19.38
C ARG A 277 20.32 -10.01 18.22
N PHE A 278 20.83 -8.98 17.55
CA PHE A 278 21.88 -9.15 16.54
C PHE A 278 23.26 -9.27 17.21
N ARG A 279 23.87 -10.43 17.07
CA ARG A 279 25.20 -10.74 17.67
C ARG A 279 26.36 -10.51 16.69
N GLY A 280 26.15 -9.70 15.67
CA GLY A 280 27.20 -9.21 14.76
C GLY A 280 27.58 -7.76 15.05
N GLU A 281 28.61 -7.28 14.38
CA GLU A 281 29.14 -5.91 14.57
C GLU A 281 28.69 -4.94 13.46
N LEU A 282 28.27 -5.47 12.29
CA LEU A 282 28.02 -4.68 11.09
C LEU A 282 26.54 -4.30 10.97
N ILE A 283 26.05 -3.42 11.86
CA ILE A 283 24.65 -2.98 11.88
C ILE A 283 24.54 -1.46 11.97
N THR A 284 23.56 -0.91 11.25
CA THR A 284 23.05 0.46 11.36
C THR A 284 21.54 0.43 11.41
N ALA A 285 20.93 1.36 12.13
CA ALA A 285 19.47 1.40 12.29
C ALA A 285 18.94 2.83 12.35
N GLY A 286 17.69 3.03 11.97
CA GLY A 286 16.99 4.31 12.10
C GLY A 286 16.18 4.69 10.88
N PRO A 287 15.70 5.95 10.82
CA PRO A 287 15.09 6.51 9.64
C PRO A 287 16.13 6.83 8.56
N GLY A 288 15.74 6.73 7.30
CA GLY A 288 16.59 7.04 6.16
C GLY A 288 15.90 6.68 4.83
N ARG A 289 16.51 7.10 3.73
CA ARG A 289 16.01 6.84 2.38
C ARG A 289 16.12 5.36 2.03
N GLN A 290 14.96 4.71 1.92
CA GLN A 290 14.88 3.29 1.59
C GLN A 290 15.27 2.99 0.14
N ASP A 291 14.91 3.88 -0.79
CA ASP A 291 15.24 3.73 -2.20
C ASP A 291 16.77 3.67 -2.43
N GLU A 292 17.53 4.49 -1.72
CA GLU A 292 18.99 4.52 -1.82
C GLU A 292 19.66 3.29 -1.22
N VAL A 293 19.26 2.88 -0.01
CA VAL A 293 19.89 1.71 0.62
C VAL A 293 19.53 0.42 -0.11
N LEU A 294 18.30 0.33 -0.66
CA LEU A 294 17.88 -0.83 -1.46
C LEU A 294 18.65 -0.93 -2.78
N ALA A 295 19.08 0.19 -3.39
CA ALA A 295 19.92 0.15 -4.59
C ALA A 295 21.26 -0.57 -4.38
N HIS A 296 21.68 -0.78 -3.15
CA HIS A 296 22.92 -1.46 -2.77
C HIS A 296 22.70 -2.77 -2.00
N ALA A 297 21.44 -3.13 -1.73
CA ALA A 297 21.10 -4.30 -0.93
C ALA A 297 21.11 -5.59 -1.77
N ASP A 298 21.55 -6.68 -1.16
CA ASP A 298 21.49 -8.03 -1.72
C ASP A 298 20.19 -8.75 -1.33
N LEU A 299 19.55 -8.32 -0.23
CA LEU A 299 18.32 -8.92 0.29
C LEU A 299 17.51 -7.90 1.11
N LEU A 300 16.19 -7.99 1.02
CA LEU A 300 15.26 -7.33 1.91
C LEU A 300 14.50 -8.34 2.78
N ILE A 301 14.47 -8.13 4.11
CA ILE A 301 13.53 -8.79 5.01
C ILE A 301 12.45 -7.78 5.39
N CYS A 302 11.17 -8.06 5.12
CA CYS A 302 10.12 -7.08 5.39
C CYS A 302 8.78 -7.68 5.76
N GLY A 303 7.90 -6.87 6.38
CA GLY A 303 6.52 -7.22 6.73
C GLY A 303 5.55 -7.33 5.54
N SER A 304 6.06 -7.32 4.31
CA SER A 304 5.27 -7.49 3.07
C SER A 304 4.26 -6.37 2.77
N GLY A 305 4.48 -5.15 3.28
CA GLY A 305 3.70 -3.99 2.83
C GLY A 305 3.98 -3.68 1.36
N HIS A 306 2.94 -3.23 0.60
CA HIS A 306 3.09 -3.01 -0.84
C HIS A 306 4.20 -2.02 -1.19
N GLY A 307 4.31 -0.88 -0.48
CA GLY A 307 5.28 0.16 -0.80
C GLY A 307 6.73 -0.31 -0.75
N ILE A 308 7.12 -1.06 0.31
CA ILE A 308 8.48 -1.58 0.44
C ILE A 308 8.76 -2.72 -0.54
N LEU A 309 7.77 -3.56 -0.85
CA LEU A 309 7.90 -4.59 -1.89
C LEU A 309 8.12 -3.96 -3.27
N ALA A 310 7.37 -2.91 -3.61
CA ALA A 310 7.54 -2.20 -4.86
C ALA A 310 8.93 -1.57 -4.97
N LYS A 311 9.45 -0.94 -3.91
CA LYS A 311 10.81 -0.38 -3.87
C LYS A 311 11.86 -1.48 -4.08
N ALA A 312 11.71 -2.64 -3.43
CA ALA A 312 12.62 -3.76 -3.58
C ALA A 312 12.64 -4.29 -5.02
N MET A 313 11.46 -4.48 -5.64
CA MET A 313 11.39 -4.95 -7.04
C MET A 313 12.01 -3.93 -8.01
N LEU A 314 11.77 -2.63 -7.83
CA LEU A 314 12.40 -1.58 -8.64
C LEU A 314 13.93 -1.54 -8.48
N ALA A 315 14.44 -1.91 -7.30
CA ALA A 315 15.87 -2.03 -7.02
C ALA A 315 16.44 -3.43 -7.35
N THR A 316 15.66 -4.34 -7.93
CA THR A 316 16.06 -5.73 -8.24
C THR A 316 16.44 -6.57 -7.01
N VAL A 317 15.97 -6.19 -5.83
CA VAL A 317 16.30 -6.84 -4.54
C VAL A 317 15.29 -7.95 -4.23
N PRO A 318 15.75 -9.20 -4.05
CA PRO A 318 14.89 -10.30 -3.63
C PRO A 318 14.46 -10.15 -2.16
N VAL A 319 13.38 -10.85 -1.78
CA VAL A 319 12.70 -10.60 -0.51
C VAL A 319 12.53 -11.86 0.33
N VAL A 320 12.81 -11.76 1.62
CA VAL A 320 12.25 -12.63 2.65
C VAL A 320 11.06 -11.91 3.29
N ALA A 321 9.88 -12.36 2.94
CA ALA A 321 8.61 -11.79 3.36
C ALA A 321 8.14 -12.41 4.68
N VAL A 322 7.90 -11.58 5.71
CA VAL A 322 7.40 -12.00 7.03
C VAL A 322 6.02 -11.36 7.26
N PRO A 323 4.96 -11.90 6.64
CA PRO A 323 3.65 -11.29 6.66
C PRO A 323 2.95 -11.41 8.02
N GLY A 324 2.34 -10.31 8.45
CA GLY A 324 1.36 -10.28 9.54
C GLY A 324 -0.07 -10.47 9.04
N GLY A 325 -0.94 -9.52 9.39
CA GLY A 325 -2.35 -9.49 9.00
C GLY A 325 -2.65 -8.68 7.73
N GLY A 326 -3.93 -8.54 7.42
CA GLY A 326 -4.39 -7.78 6.28
C GLY A 326 -4.00 -8.41 4.94
N ASP A 327 -3.53 -7.58 4.02
CA ASP A 327 -3.12 -7.98 2.67
C ASP A 327 -1.67 -8.49 2.58
N GLN A 328 -0.90 -8.40 3.66
CA GLN A 328 0.52 -8.78 3.69
C GLN A 328 0.73 -10.25 3.30
N TRP A 329 -0.17 -11.15 3.70
CA TRP A 329 -0.12 -12.56 3.31
C TRP A 329 -0.34 -12.76 1.80
N GLU A 330 -1.26 -12.02 1.21
CA GLU A 330 -1.51 -12.07 -0.23
C GLU A 330 -0.29 -11.59 -1.01
N LEU A 331 0.33 -10.49 -0.59
CA LEU A 331 1.52 -9.92 -1.21
C LEU A 331 2.74 -10.84 -1.07
N ALA A 332 2.97 -11.40 0.13
CA ALA A 332 4.02 -12.40 0.36
C ALA A 332 3.85 -13.62 -0.54
N ALA A 333 2.60 -14.10 -0.68
CA ALA A 333 2.29 -15.22 -1.55
C ALA A 333 2.55 -14.89 -3.04
N ARG A 334 2.30 -13.65 -3.47
CA ARG A 334 2.63 -13.18 -4.84
C ARG A 334 4.13 -13.15 -5.09
N ILE A 335 4.92 -12.58 -4.18
CA ILE A 335 6.38 -12.58 -4.25
C ILE A 335 6.94 -14.00 -4.37
N ARG A 336 6.49 -14.91 -3.50
CA ARG A 336 6.93 -16.32 -3.52
C ARG A 336 6.56 -17.01 -4.83
N ARG A 337 5.33 -16.81 -5.34
CA ARG A 337 4.87 -17.40 -6.62
C ARG A 337 5.65 -16.88 -7.81
N ALA A 338 6.02 -15.61 -7.80
CA ALA A 338 6.84 -15.01 -8.84
C ALA A 338 8.32 -15.44 -8.78
N GLY A 339 8.72 -16.13 -7.71
CA GLY A 339 10.11 -16.54 -7.51
C GLY A 339 11.03 -15.42 -7.04
N ALA A 340 10.48 -14.24 -6.67
CA ALA A 340 11.26 -13.09 -6.22
C ALA A 340 11.64 -13.14 -4.74
N GLY A 341 11.43 -14.26 -4.07
CA GLY A 341 11.81 -14.47 -2.68
C GLY A 341 11.04 -15.57 -1.98
N GLN A 342 11.16 -15.61 -0.66
CA GLN A 342 10.53 -16.59 0.22
C GLN A 342 9.51 -15.90 1.15
N ALA A 343 8.55 -16.69 1.68
CA ALA A 343 7.60 -16.22 2.69
C ALA A 343 7.74 -17.09 3.95
N VAL A 344 7.91 -16.46 5.09
CA VAL A 344 8.12 -17.11 6.38
C VAL A 344 6.90 -16.93 7.27
N ARG A 345 6.29 -18.05 7.69
CA ARG A 345 5.19 -18.08 8.64
C ARG A 345 5.05 -19.50 9.23
N PRO A 346 5.07 -19.69 10.57
CA PRO A 346 5.29 -18.65 11.59
C PRO A 346 6.68 -18.06 11.55
N VAL A 347 6.86 -16.84 12.11
CA VAL A 347 8.17 -16.21 12.21
C VAL A 347 8.95 -16.83 13.36
N THR A 348 10.15 -17.34 13.06
CA THR A 348 11.17 -17.78 14.01
C THR A 348 12.54 -17.47 13.41
N ALA A 349 13.55 -17.26 14.26
CA ALA A 349 14.90 -16.96 13.80
C ALA A 349 15.44 -18.02 12.84
N ASP A 350 15.26 -19.31 13.16
CA ASP A 350 15.71 -20.41 12.30
C ASP A 350 15.02 -20.40 10.93
N ALA A 351 13.69 -20.20 10.88
CA ALA A 351 12.95 -20.17 9.63
C ALA A 351 13.33 -18.97 8.76
N VAL A 352 13.60 -17.81 9.38
CA VAL A 352 14.10 -16.63 8.68
C VAL A 352 15.51 -16.87 8.17
N ALA A 353 16.41 -17.46 8.98
CA ALA A 353 17.78 -17.77 8.56
C ALA A 353 17.82 -18.75 7.38
N ASP A 354 16.97 -19.79 7.40
CA ASP A 354 16.84 -20.75 6.31
C ASP A 354 16.38 -20.03 5.01
N ALA A 355 15.38 -19.16 5.11
CA ALA A 355 14.90 -18.39 3.98
C ALA A 355 15.95 -17.39 3.44
N VAL A 356 16.70 -16.73 4.32
CA VAL A 356 17.81 -15.84 3.96
C VAL A 356 18.90 -16.59 3.19
N ARG A 357 19.33 -17.77 3.69
CA ARG A 357 20.28 -18.61 2.98
C ARG A 357 19.78 -19.00 1.61
N ALA A 358 18.55 -19.51 1.52
CA ALA A 358 17.95 -19.94 0.26
C ALA A 358 17.88 -18.81 -0.77
N VAL A 359 17.57 -17.58 -0.35
CA VAL A 359 17.46 -16.44 -1.26
C VAL A 359 18.82 -15.89 -1.67
N LEU A 360 19.78 -15.77 -0.74
CA LEU A 360 21.13 -15.28 -1.06
C LEU A 360 21.93 -16.27 -1.92
N ASP A 361 21.68 -17.57 -1.80
CA ASP A 361 22.42 -18.60 -2.52
C ASP A 361 21.86 -18.87 -3.94
N ASP A 362 20.65 -18.38 -4.26
CA ASP A 362 20.05 -18.55 -5.58
C ASP A 362 19.81 -17.20 -6.29
N PRO A 363 20.65 -16.83 -7.26
CA PRO A 363 20.49 -15.59 -8.02
C PRO A 363 19.21 -15.53 -8.88
N ALA A 364 18.45 -16.61 -8.98
CA ALA A 364 17.17 -16.61 -9.67
C ALA A 364 16.16 -15.67 -8.96
N HIS A 365 16.23 -15.54 -7.63
CA HIS A 365 15.37 -14.65 -6.88
C HIS A 365 15.58 -13.17 -7.25
N ALA A 366 16.83 -12.73 -7.40
CA ALA A 366 17.14 -11.36 -7.82
C ALA A 366 16.69 -11.11 -9.27
N ARG A 367 16.92 -12.11 -10.19
CA ARG A 367 16.42 -12.00 -11.58
C ARG A 367 14.90 -11.89 -11.64
N ALA A 368 14.18 -12.64 -10.81
CA ALA A 368 12.73 -12.58 -10.74
C ALA A 368 12.25 -11.23 -10.16
N ALA A 369 12.94 -10.69 -9.14
CA ALA A 369 12.66 -9.36 -8.61
C ALA A 369 12.85 -8.29 -9.69
N GLY A 370 13.94 -8.34 -10.45
CA GLY A 370 14.22 -7.44 -11.57
C GLY A 370 13.15 -7.51 -12.66
N ALA A 371 12.72 -8.70 -13.04
CA ALA A 371 11.65 -8.87 -14.05
C ALA A 371 10.30 -8.26 -13.60
N ILE A 372 9.99 -8.31 -12.29
CA ILE A 372 8.83 -7.61 -11.73
C ILE A 372 9.04 -6.09 -11.80
N GLY A 373 10.22 -5.60 -11.43
CA GLY A 373 10.55 -4.17 -11.47
C GLY A 373 10.47 -3.58 -12.87
N GLU A 374 10.99 -4.28 -13.88
CA GLU A 374 10.98 -3.90 -15.29
C GLU A 374 9.55 -3.74 -15.85
N SER A 375 8.56 -4.42 -15.26
CA SER A 375 7.16 -4.29 -15.68
C SER A 375 6.59 -2.86 -15.48
N VAL A 376 7.30 -1.98 -14.78
CA VAL A 376 6.92 -0.57 -14.63
C VAL A 376 6.84 0.19 -15.97
N THR A 377 7.46 -0.33 -17.03
CA THR A 377 7.36 0.27 -18.38
C THR A 377 5.98 0.13 -19.01
N ASP A 378 5.15 -0.77 -18.52
CA ASP A 378 3.83 -1.10 -19.06
C ASP A 378 2.67 -0.36 -18.36
N VAL A 379 2.97 0.76 -17.70
CA VAL A 379 1.97 1.53 -16.95
C VAL A 379 1.57 2.82 -17.64
N VAL A 380 0.40 3.35 -17.29
CA VAL A 380 -0.07 4.63 -17.78
C VAL A 380 0.22 5.75 -16.79
N ASP A 381 0.37 6.98 -17.29
CA ASP A 381 0.54 8.15 -16.44
C ASP A 381 -0.76 8.48 -15.69
N PRO A 382 -0.77 8.49 -14.34
CA PRO A 382 -1.96 8.80 -13.54
C PRO A 382 -2.46 10.24 -13.75
N VAL A 383 -1.58 11.18 -14.04
CA VAL A 383 -1.95 12.58 -14.32
C VAL A 383 -2.72 12.67 -15.63
N ALA A 384 -2.26 11.97 -16.68
CA ALA A 384 -2.98 11.90 -17.94
C ALA A 384 -4.36 11.25 -17.81
N VAL A 385 -4.52 10.22 -16.93
CA VAL A 385 -5.83 9.64 -16.62
C VAL A 385 -6.74 10.69 -15.98
N ALA A 386 -6.25 11.41 -14.99
CA ALA A 386 -7.01 12.43 -14.28
C ALA A 386 -7.44 13.60 -15.20
N HIS A 387 -6.56 14.06 -16.06
CA HIS A 387 -6.89 15.11 -17.05
C HIS A 387 -7.99 14.63 -18.02
N ARG A 388 -7.96 13.37 -18.49
CA ARG A 388 -9.02 12.81 -19.34
C ARG A 388 -10.37 12.73 -18.60
N VAL A 389 -10.37 12.32 -17.33
CA VAL A 389 -11.59 12.28 -16.51
C VAL A 389 -12.18 13.68 -16.39
N LEU A 390 -11.38 14.68 -16.06
CA LEU A 390 -11.86 16.05 -15.93
C LEU A 390 -12.39 16.62 -17.26
N ALA A 391 -11.72 16.34 -18.37
CA ALA A 391 -12.14 16.79 -19.70
C ALA A 391 -13.44 16.15 -20.16
N ALA A 392 -13.72 14.90 -19.77
CA ALA A 392 -14.94 14.17 -20.08
C ALA A 392 -16.12 14.51 -19.16
N SER A 393 -15.84 15.16 -18.02
CA SER A 393 -16.88 15.52 -17.05
C SER A 393 -17.63 16.77 -17.51
N PRO A 394 -18.95 16.82 -17.36
CA PRO A 394 -19.70 18.05 -17.64
C PRO A 394 -19.13 19.20 -16.82
N ARG A 395 -18.92 20.36 -17.43
CA ARG A 395 -18.57 21.56 -16.68
C ARG A 395 -19.73 21.89 -15.75
N LEU A 396 -19.55 21.63 -14.48
CA LEU A 396 -20.46 22.16 -13.47
C LEU A 396 -20.17 23.66 -13.38
N ASP A 397 -21.19 24.48 -13.62
CA ASP A 397 -21.11 25.88 -13.24
C ASP A 397 -20.74 25.92 -11.75
N PRO A 398 -19.76 26.77 -11.36
CA PRO A 398 -19.42 26.89 -9.96
C PRO A 398 -20.70 27.22 -9.21
N CYS A 399 -21.15 26.32 -8.35
CA CYS A 399 -22.32 26.54 -7.52
C CYS A 399 -22.18 27.89 -6.82
N VAL A 400 -23.06 28.83 -7.18
CA VAL A 400 -23.28 30.11 -6.50
C VAL A 400 -23.67 29.88 -5.05
#